data_e68b13a04a36e24e970ad4c436d1f7b0
#
_entry.id   e68b13a04a36e24e970ad4c436d1f7b0
#
_cell.length_a   1.000
_cell.length_b   1.000
_cell.length_c   1.000
_cell.angle_alpha   90.00
_cell.angle_beta   90.00
_cell.angle_gamma   90.00
#
_symmetry.space_group_name_H-M   'P 1'
#
loop_
_entity.id
_entity.type
_entity.pdbx_description
1 polymer ?
#
loop_
_entity_poly.entity_id
_entity_poly.type
_entity_poly.pdbx_seq_one_letter_code
_entity_poly.pdbx_strand_id
1 'polypeptide(L)'
;VAFSCKGHEMSEAEVLEFAHQYLKEMGYMEEGQPLLAYSHYDTDNTHVHIVTSRIAPDGRKIEHDNERRRSQEVIDRILGNDRKQKTQESVDAAKEYTFSSFAQFKSVMLSMGYEIYQKDDTVFIKHGGKVQQKIPFAEIAALYKPGNWDRNRCRQLRSILKKYRDVSANKEELQKELKTKFGIDIVFFGRKDSHYGYMIVDHHNKTVINGARILAIDQLLDFATPEQRFNRIEDFIDKLF
;
A
#
# COMPACT_ATOMS: atom_id res chain seq x y z
N VAL A 1 11.40 -15.02 -19.82
CA VAL A 1 10.64 -14.62 -18.62
C VAL A 1 11.38 -15.12 -17.41
N ALA A 2 11.42 -14.36 -16.34
CA ALA A 2 11.98 -14.79 -15.06
C ALA A 2 10.91 -14.66 -13.98
N PHE A 3 10.79 -15.66 -13.13
CA PHE A 3 9.98 -15.67 -11.93
C PHE A 3 10.89 -15.68 -10.71
N SER A 4 10.67 -14.78 -9.78
CA SER A 4 11.43 -14.68 -8.55
C SER A 4 10.46 -14.56 -7.38
N CYS A 5 10.70 -15.38 -6.36
CA CYS A 5 9.98 -15.36 -5.10
C CYS A 5 10.94 -14.90 -4.00
N LYS A 6 10.50 -14.01 -3.13
CA LYS A 6 11.34 -13.46 -2.06
C LYS A 6 11.64 -14.54 -1.01
N GLY A 7 12.92 -14.75 -0.73
CA GLY A 7 13.34 -15.79 0.20
C GLY A 7 12.85 -17.18 -0.24
N HIS A 8 12.31 -17.94 0.70
CA HIS A 8 11.76 -19.28 0.48
C HIS A 8 10.23 -19.32 0.67
N GLU A 9 9.52 -18.24 0.34
CA GLU A 9 8.04 -18.19 0.42
C GLU A 9 7.38 -19.25 -0.46
N MET A 10 8.03 -19.64 -1.58
CA MET A 10 7.63 -20.74 -2.44
C MET A 10 8.84 -21.64 -2.72
N SER A 11 8.63 -22.95 -2.71
CA SER A 11 9.61 -23.93 -3.17
C SER A 11 9.84 -23.82 -4.68
N GLU A 12 10.93 -24.39 -5.18
CA GLU A 12 11.21 -24.45 -6.62
C GLU A 12 10.06 -25.10 -7.39
N ALA A 13 9.52 -26.20 -6.87
CA ALA A 13 8.41 -26.92 -7.50
C ALA A 13 7.14 -26.04 -7.60
N GLU A 14 6.85 -25.25 -6.58
CA GLU A 14 5.70 -24.31 -6.58
C GLU A 14 5.93 -23.16 -7.57
N VAL A 15 7.15 -22.63 -7.68
CA VAL A 15 7.49 -21.59 -8.67
C VAL A 15 7.42 -22.15 -10.10
N LEU A 16 7.85 -23.40 -10.33
CA LEU A 16 7.73 -24.08 -11.62
C LEU A 16 6.26 -24.32 -11.99
N GLU A 17 5.44 -24.79 -11.07
CA GLU A 17 4.00 -24.99 -11.30
C GLU A 17 3.30 -23.66 -11.60
N PHE A 18 3.59 -22.61 -10.83
CA PHE A 18 3.12 -21.28 -11.11
C PHE A 18 3.52 -20.81 -12.52
N ALA A 19 4.79 -21.00 -12.89
CA ALA A 19 5.31 -20.62 -14.19
C ALA A 19 4.64 -21.40 -15.33
N HIS A 20 4.36 -22.68 -15.14
CA HIS A 20 3.64 -23.52 -16.09
C HIS A 20 2.21 -23.00 -16.32
N GLN A 21 1.46 -22.73 -15.24
CA GLN A 21 0.10 -22.18 -15.34
C GLN A 21 0.11 -20.80 -16.02
N TYR A 22 1.07 -19.93 -15.65
CA TYR A 22 1.23 -18.63 -16.27
C TYR A 22 1.47 -18.71 -17.77
N LEU A 23 2.40 -19.56 -18.22
CA LEU A 23 2.72 -19.74 -19.64
C LEU A 23 1.52 -20.27 -20.42
N LYS A 24 0.76 -21.19 -19.83
CA LYS A 24 -0.46 -21.74 -20.43
C LYS A 24 -1.50 -20.63 -20.66
N GLU A 25 -1.77 -19.80 -19.65
CA GLU A 25 -2.75 -18.71 -19.76
C GLU A 25 -2.29 -17.58 -20.68
N MET A 26 -0.98 -17.38 -20.80
CA MET A 26 -0.40 -16.40 -21.72
C MET A 26 -0.28 -16.92 -23.17
N GLY A 27 -0.57 -18.22 -23.44
CA GLY A 27 -0.55 -18.82 -24.77
C GLY A 27 0.82 -19.32 -25.21
N TYR A 28 1.73 -19.61 -24.28
CA TYR A 28 3.07 -20.11 -24.57
C TYR A 28 3.24 -21.62 -24.37
N MET A 29 2.15 -22.39 -24.26
CA MET A 29 2.16 -23.85 -24.00
C MET A 29 1.45 -24.66 -25.08
N GLU A 30 1.46 -24.21 -26.34
CA GLU A 30 0.96 -25.00 -27.47
C GLU A 30 1.90 -26.19 -27.75
N GLU A 31 1.36 -27.29 -28.26
CA GLU A 31 2.15 -28.46 -28.61
C GLU A 31 3.22 -28.10 -29.66
N GLY A 32 4.48 -28.48 -29.39
CA GLY A 32 5.62 -28.10 -30.20
C GLY A 32 6.24 -26.72 -29.90
N GLN A 33 5.69 -25.99 -28.96
CA GLN A 33 6.30 -24.73 -28.54
C GLN A 33 7.66 -24.98 -27.87
N PRO A 34 8.77 -24.37 -28.35
CA PRO A 34 10.08 -24.52 -27.69
C PRO A 34 10.05 -23.89 -26.31
N LEU A 35 10.44 -24.66 -25.29
CA LEU A 35 10.46 -24.23 -23.91
C LEU A 35 11.70 -24.77 -23.20
N LEU A 36 12.46 -23.89 -22.58
CA LEU A 36 13.54 -24.23 -21.67
C LEU A 36 13.30 -23.54 -20.33
N ALA A 37 13.22 -24.32 -19.25
CA ALA A 37 13.13 -23.79 -17.89
C ALA A 37 14.36 -24.24 -17.11
N TYR A 38 14.93 -23.33 -16.29
CA TYR A 38 16.06 -23.64 -15.42
C TYR A 38 16.01 -22.78 -14.16
N SER A 39 16.46 -23.35 -13.04
CA SER A 39 16.51 -22.70 -11.74
C SER A 39 17.89 -22.19 -11.42
N HIS A 40 17.97 -21.08 -10.68
CA HIS A 40 19.18 -20.52 -10.14
C HIS A 40 19.21 -20.61 -8.61
N TYR A 41 20.39 -20.87 -8.05
CA TYR A 41 20.61 -21.01 -6.61
C TYR A 41 21.68 -20.04 -6.07
N ASP A 42 21.98 -18.99 -6.84
CA ASP A 42 23.03 -18.03 -6.56
C ASP A 42 22.57 -16.84 -5.70
N THR A 43 21.32 -16.85 -5.27
CA THR A 43 20.74 -15.79 -4.45
C THR A 43 19.85 -16.37 -3.33
N ASP A 44 19.53 -15.55 -2.33
CA ASP A 44 18.59 -15.90 -1.23
C ASP A 44 17.14 -16.05 -1.68
N ASN A 45 16.85 -15.85 -2.96
CA ASN A 45 15.52 -15.96 -3.53
C ASN A 45 15.41 -17.19 -4.45
N THR A 46 14.25 -17.82 -4.51
CA THR A 46 13.98 -18.85 -5.51
C THR A 46 13.77 -18.20 -6.87
N HIS A 47 14.58 -18.57 -7.85
CA HIS A 47 14.55 -18.04 -9.20
C HIS A 47 14.35 -19.14 -10.23
N VAL A 48 13.38 -18.93 -11.15
CA VAL A 48 13.15 -19.78 -12.31
C VAL A 48 13.18 -18.92 -13.57
N HIS A 49 14.04 -19.27 -14.49
CA HIS A 49 14.13 -18.64 -15.80
C HIS A 49 13.49 -19.51 -16.87
N ILE A 50 12.71 -18.89 -17.75
CA ILE A 50 12.07 -19.56 -18.86
C ILE A 50 12.41 -18.83 -20.14
N VAL A 51 12.88 -19.62 -21.12
CA VAL A 51 13.14 -19.19 -22.49
C VAL A 51 12.14 -19.89 -23.39
N THR A 52 11.42 -19.13 -24.22
CA THR A 52 10.46 -19.61 -25.19
C THR A 52 10.44 -18.71 -26.41
N SER A 53 9.81 -19.15 -27.49
CA SER A 53 9.58 -18.35 -28.69
C SER A 53 8.31 -17.52 -28.58
N ARG A 54 8.32 -16.32 -29.17
CA ARG A 54 7.10 -15.51 -29.39
C ARG A 54 6.32 -15.92 -30.67
N ILE A 55 6.84 -16.89 -31.37
CA ILE A 55 6.19 -17.48 -32.54
C ILE A 55 5.68 -18.84 -32.15
N ALA A 56 4.39 -19.09 -32.35
CA ALA A 56 3.76 -20.36 -32.12
C ALA A 56 4.24 -21.38 -33.17
N PRO A 57 4.09 -22.69 -32.94
CA PRO A 57 4.54 -23.74 -33.88
C PRO A 57 3.90 -23.65 -35.27
N ASP A 58 2.72 -23.05 -35.37
CA ASP A 58 2.02 -22.80 -36.65
C ASP A 58 2.51 -21.55 -37.40
N GLY A 59 3.54 -20.86 -36.88
CA GLY A 59 4.10 -19.63 -37.44
C GLY A 59 3.36 -18.34 -37.03
N ARG A 60 2.27 -18.44 -36.30
CA ARG A 60 1.51 -17.29 -35.79
C ARG A 60 2.27 -16.61 -34.64
N LYS A 61 2.27 -15.29 -34.61
CA LYS A 61 2.80 -14.54 -33.50
C LYS A 61 1.87 -14.64 -32.29
N ILE A 62 2.40 -15.06 -31.14
CA ILE A 62 1.63 -15.13 -29.90
C ILE A 62 1.19 -13.70 -29.50
N GLU A 63 -0.07 -13.60 -29.07
CA GLU A 63 -0.70 -12.34 -28.69
C GLU A 63 0.15 -11.55 -27.68
N HIS A 64 0.50 -10.32 -28.02
CA HIS A 64 1.39 -9.48 -27.22
C HIS A 64 0.80 -8.09 -26.91
N ASP A 65 -0.41 -7.80 -27.42
CA ASP A 65 -1.07 -6.55 -27.13
C ASP A 65 -1.41 -6.46 -25.66
N ASN A 66 -1.03 -5.32 -25.06
CA ASN A 66 -1.18 -5.11 -23.61
C ASN A 66 -0.57 -6.23 -22.74
N GLU A 67 0.50 -6.89 -23.21
CA GLU A 67 1.14 -8.04 -22.57
C GLU A 67 1.40 -7.82 -21.06
N ARG A 68 1.92 -6.65 -20.69
CA ARG A 68 2.17 -6.30 -19.28
C ARG A 68 0.89 -6.33 -18.43
N ARG A 69 -0.22 -5.85 -18.97
CA ARG A 69 -1.51 -5.85 -18.27
C ARG A 69 -2.07 -7.26 -18.14
N ARG A 70 -2.07 -8.03 -19.24
CA ARG A 70 -2.51 -9.44 -19.26
C ARG A 70 -1.66 -10.29 -18.31
N SER A 71 -0.33 -10.13 -18.35
CA SER A 71 0.59 -10.79 -17.46
C SER A 71 0.21 -10.59 -15.99
N GLN A 72 -0.06 -9.33 -15.58
CA GLN A 72 -0.44 -9.03 -14.23
C GLN A 72 -1.83 -9.62 -13.85
N GLU A 73 -2.77 -9.62 -14.79
CA GLU A 73 -4.10 -10.23 -14.60
C GLU A 73 -4.02 -11.74 -14.43
N VAL A 74 -3.13 -12.41 -15.18
CA VAL A 74 -2.85 -13.84 -15.06
C VAL A 74 -2.20 -14.16 -13.73
N ILE A 75 -1.17 -13.41 -13.34
CA ILE A 75 -0.48 -13.56 -12.03
C ILE A 75 -1.48 -13.44 -10.88
N ASP A 76 -2.30 -12.39 -10.89
CA ASP A 76 -3.31 -12.17 -9.86
C ASP A 76 -4.31 -13.33 -9.76
N ARG A 77 -4.70 -13.90 -10.91
CA ARG A 77 -5.64 -15.04 -10.97
C ARG A 77 -5.03 -16.31 -10.39
N ILE A 78 -3.81 -16.66 -10.81
CA ILE A 78 -3.12 -17.87 -10.33
C ILE A 78 -2.86 -17.79 -8.83
N LEU A 79 -2.48 -16.62 -8.33
CA LEU A 79 -2.26 -16.38 -6.89
C LEU A 79 -3.56 -16.24 -6.07
N GLY A 80 -4.73 -16.37 -6.71
CA GLY A 80 -6.01 -16.11 -6.03
C GLY A 80 -6.15 -14.67 -5.53
N ASN A 81 -5.39 -13.75 -6.13
CA ASN A 81 -5.43 -12.33 -5.79
C ASN A 81 -6.58 -11.66 -6.54
N ASP A 82 -7.83 -11.94 -6.17
CA ASP A 82 -8.96 -11.16 -6.69
C ASP A 82 -8.85 -9.72 -6.14
N ARG A 83 -8.34 -8.82 -6.97
CA ARG A 83 -8.19 -7.40 -6.63
C ARG A 83 -9.52 -6.75 -6.28
N LYS A 84 -10.62 -7.22 -6.88
CA LYS A 84 -11.95 -6.69 -6.56
C LYS A 84 -12.39 -7.15 -5.18
N GLN A 85 -12.20 -8.45 -4.87
CA GLN A 85 -12.50 -8.99 -3.54
C GLN A 85 -11.65 -8.30 -2.47
N LYS A 86 -10.33 -8.18 -2.66
CA LYS A 86 -9.45 -7.47 -1.73
C LYS A 86 -9.82 -5.99 -1.57
N THR A 87 -10.28 -5.35 -2.67
CA THR A 87 -10.77 -3.97 -2.59
C THR A 87 -12.06 -3.91 -1.77
N GLN A 88 -12.98 -4.86 -1.95
CA GLN A 88 -14.21 -4.94 -1.16
C GLN A 88 -13.90 -5.13 0.33
N GLU A 89 -13.04 -6.06 0.67
CA GLU A 89 -12.60 -6.31 2.06
C GLU A 89 -11.97 -5.05 2.69
N SER A 90 -11.14 -4.32 1.92
CA SER A 90 -10.54 -3.07 2.38
C SER A 90 -11.57 -1.94 2.56
N VAL A 91 -12.57 -1.87 1.68
CA VAL A 91 -13.69 -0.93 1.80
C VAL A 91 -14.51 -1.24 3.04
N ASP A 92 -14.83 -2.50 3.29
CA ASP A 92 -15.62 -2.92 4.44
C ASP A 92 -14.83 -2.65 5.74
N ALA A 93 -13.54 -2.94 5.76
CA ALA A 93 -12.66 -2.57 6.86
C ALA A 93 -12.61 -1.04 7.07
N ALA A 94 -12.55 -0.24 6.00
CA ALA A 94 -12.54 1.22 6.10
C ALA A 94 -13.87 1.79 6.63
N LYS A 95 -15.01 1.15 6.35
CA LYS A 95 -16.33 1.53 6.88
C LYS A 95 -16.44 1.35 8.41
N GLU A 96 -15.61 0.52 9.00
CA GLU A 96 -15.58 0.33 10.47
C GLU A 96 -14.95 1.53 11.20
N TYR A 97 -14.23 2.41 10.49
CA TYR A 97 -13.62 3.58 11.10
C TYR A 97 -14.65 4.65 11.47
N THR A 98 -14.32 5.40 12.51
CA THR A 98 -15.10 6.59 12.86
C THR A 98 -14.60 7.79 12.07
N PHE A 99 -15.43 8.31 11.19
CA PHE A 99 -15.15 9.47 10.35
C PHE A 99 -16.42 10.34 10.19
N SER A 100 -16.21 11.64 9.95
CA SER A 100 -17.29 12.64 9.84
C SER A 100 -17.33 13.34 8.48
N SER A 101 -16.48 12.93 7.54
CA SER A 101 -16.42 13.52 6.21
C SER A 101 -15.80 12.58 5.19
N PHE A 102 -16.07 12.84 3.91
CA PHE A 102 -15.43 12.11 2.81
C PHE A 102 -13.90 12.22 2.83
N ALA A 103 -13.36 13.38 3.21
CA ALA A 103 -11.89 13.56 3.30
C ALA A 103 -11.26 12.62 4.33
N GLN A 104 -11.94 12.34 5.43
CA GLN A 104 -11.49 11.38 6.42
C GLN A 104 -11.58 9.94 5.90
N PHE A 105 -12.70 9.54 5.30
CA PHE A 105 -12.82 8.23 4.66
C PHE A 105 -11.76 8.03 3.57
N LYS A 106 -11.56 9.06 2.74
CA LYS A 106 -10.48 9.08 1.74
C LYS A 106 -9.11 8.83 2.37
N SER A 107 -8.83 9.41 3.54
CA SER A 107 -7.55 9.21 4.22
C SER A 107 -7.35 7.78 4.70
N VAL A 108 -8.42 7.10 5.15
CA VAL A 108 -8.37 5.66 5.48
C VAL A 108 -8.01 4.84 4.25
N MET A 109 -8.71 5.06 3.13
CA MET A 109 -8.45 4.32 1.89
C MET A 109 -7.03 4.56 1.35
N LEU A 110 -6.55 5.83 1.43
CA LEU A 110 -5.17 6.17 1.03
C LEU A 110 -4.13 5.47 1.91
N SER A 111 -4.36 5.34 3.23
CA SER A 111 -3.45 4.62 4.14
C SER A 111 -3.40 3.11 3.86
N MET A 112 -4.45 2.57 3.25
CA MET A 112 -4.54 1.18 2.78
C MET A 112 -3.99 0.99 1.35
N GLY A 113 -3.48 2.06 0.69
CA GLY A 113 -2.87 2.00 -0.65
C GLY A 113 -3.85 2.18 -1.81
N TYR A 114 -5.07 2.64 -1.55
CA TYR A 114 -6.07 2.91 -2.58
C TYR A 114 -6.16 4.39 -2.92
N GLU A 115 -6.23 4.70 -4.21
CA GLU A 115 -6.64 6.03 -4.67
C GLU A 115 -8.15 6.11 -4.70
N ILE A 116 -8.71 7.23 -4.20
CA ILE A 116 -10.16 7.42 -4.14
C ILE A 116 -10.53 8.84 -4.55
N TYR A 117 -11.57 8.97 -5.34
CA TYR A 117 -12.14 10.26 -5.74
C TYR A 117 -13.68 10.13 -5.91
N GLN A 118 -14.34 11.25 -5.75
CA GLN A 118 -15.78 11.39 -6.02
C GLN A 118 -15.97 12.07 -7.36
N LYS A 119 -16.91 11.56 -8.14
CA LYS A 119 -17.45 12.23 -9.32
C LYS A 119 -18.96 12.05 -9.30
N ASP A 120 -19.68 13.15 -9.33
CA ASP A 120 -21.12 13.20 -9.15
C ASP A 120 -21.52 12.47 -7.85
N ASP A 121 -22.51 11.61 -7.87
CA ASP A 121 -22.97 10.83 -6.72
C ASP A 121 -22.23 9.49 -6.53
N THR A 122 -21.08 9.31 -7.19
CA THR A 122 -20.33 8.06 -7.17
C THR A 122 -18.91 8.25 -6.66
N VAL A 123 -18.51 7.39 -5.77
CA VAL A 123 -17.14 7.27 -5.27
C VAL A 123 -16.43 6.16 -6.04
N PHE A 124 -15.31 6.48 -6.63
CA PHE A 124 -14.46 5.58 -7.41
C PHE A 124 -13.23 5.20 -6.59
N ILE A 125 -13.00 3.90 -6.46
CA ILE A 125 -11.85 3.33 -5.75
C ILE A 125 -10.93 2.70 -6.78
N LYS A 126 -9.67 3.17 -6.81
CA LYS A 126 -8.64 2.72 -7.74
C LYS A 126 -7.51 2.03 -6.99
N HIS A 127 -6.99 0.98 -7.60
CA HIS A 127 -5.75 0.35 -7.19
C HIS A 127 -4.97 -0.09 -8.43
N GLY A 128 -3.65 0.15 -8.43
CA GLY A 128 -2.81 -0.14 -9.60
C GLY A 128 -3.24 0.60 -10.87
N GLY A 129 -3.72 1.85 -10.73
CA GLY A 129 -4.14 2.68 -11.87
C GLY A 129 -5.52 2.38 -12.46
N LYS A 130 -6.21 1.31 -11.99
CA LYS A 130 -7.55 0.92 -12.47
C LYS A 130 -8.62 1.12 -11.39
N VAL A 131 -9.84 1.48 -11.82
CA VAL A 131 -11.02 1.47 -10.96
C VAL A 131 -11.37 0.02 -10.65
N GLN A 132 -11.33 -0.34 -9.38
CA GLN A 132 -11.67 -1.67 -8.88
C GLN A 132 -13.13 -1.71 -8.42
N GLN A 133 -13.62 -0.62 -7.85
CA GLN A 133 -14.97 -0.54 -7.29
C GLN A 133 -15.57 0.86 -7.44
N LYS A 134 -16.90 0.90 -7.48
CA LYS A 134 -17.73 2.11 -7.46
C LYS A 134 -18.74 1.96 -6.33
N ILE A 135 -18.91 3.00 -5.53
CA ILE A 135 -19.83 3.03 -4.39
C ILE A 135 -20.68 4.29 -4.49
N PRO A 136 -21.99 4.24 -4.25
CA PRO A 136 -22.81 5.45 -4.13
C PRO A 136 -22.28 6.34 -3.01
N PHE A 137 -22.12 7.66 -3.27
CA PHE A 137 -21.64 8.59 -2.25
C PHE A 137 -22.54 8.60 -1.01
N ALA A 138 -23.86 8.47 -1.22
CA ALA A 138 -24.84 8.41 -0.14
C ALA A 138 -24.58 7.28 0.87
N GLU A 139 -24.04 6.13 0.40
CA GLU A 139 -23.67 5.00 1.27
C GLU A 139 -22.53 5.39 2.23
N ILE A 140 -21.53 6.11 1.76
CA ILE A 140 -20.44 6.58 2.61
C ILE A 140 -20.89 7.72 3.52
N ALA A 141 -21.71 8.63 3.01
CA ALA A 141 -22.24 9.76 3.78
C ALA A 141 -23.14 9.29 4.94
N ALA A 142 -23.88 8.21 4.76
CA ALA A 142 -24.73 7.62 5.81
C ALA A 142 -23.91 7.09 7.01
N LEU A 143 -22.61 6.83 6.83
CA LEU A 143 -21.71 6.36 7.89
C LEU A 143 -21.05 7.49 8.68
N TYR A 144 -21.26 8.76 8.31
CA TYR A 144 -20.66 9.88 9.02
C TYR A 144 -21.15 9.93 10.47
N LYS A 145 -20.19 9.88 11.39
CA LYS A 145 -20.47 10.02 12.82
C LYS A 145 -19.96 11.38 13.29
N PRO A 146 -20.70 12.10 14.14
CA PRO A 146 -20.19 13.31 14.76
C PRO A 146 -18.90 12.95 15.51
N GLY A 147 -17.85 13.75 15.30
CA GLY A 147 -16.54 13.49 15.89
C GLY A 147 -16.58 13.54 17.40
N ASN A 148 -16.65 12.41 18.05
CA ASN A 148 -16.44 12.31 19.48
C ASN A 148 -14.93 12.23 19.70
N TRP A 149 -14.36 13.35 20.20
CA TRP A 149 -12.91 13.48 20.36
C TRP A 149 -12.50 12.97 21.74
N ASP A 150 -11.78 11.85 21.76
CA ASP A 150 -11.05 11.45 22.96
C ASP A 150 -9.87 12.40 23.18
N ARG A 151 -10.07 13.34 24.13
CA ARG A 151 -9.03 14.32 24.51
C ARG A 151 -7.76 13.65 25.02
N ASN A 152 -7.86 12.50 25.68
CA ASN A 152 -6.71 11.76 26.20
C ASN A 152 -5.93 11.17 25.02
N ARG A 153 -6.62 10.57 24.07
CA ARG A 153 -5.97 10.06 22.86
C ARG A 153 -5.31 11.17 22.04
N CYS A 154 -5.94 12.32 21.91
CA CYS A 154 -5.34 13.49 21.25
C CYS A 154 -4.04 13.95 21.94
N ARG A 155 -3.99 13.96 23.28
CA ARG A 155 -2.76 14.29 24.02
C ARG A 155 -1.67 13.25 23.80
N GLN A 156 -2.01 11.96 23.82
CA GLN A 156 -1.06 10.88 23.54
C GLN A 156 -0.48 11.00 22.14
N LEU A 157 -1.35 11.16 21.12
CA LEU A 157 -0.93 11.36 19.73
C LEU A 157 0.00 12.57 19.60
N ARG A 158 -0.32 13.70 20.24
CA ARG A 158 0.54 14.89 20.23
C ARG A 158 1.93 14.60 20.79
N SER A 159 2.00 13.88 21.90
CA SER A 159 3.27 13.50 22.53
C SER A 159 4.08 12.56 21.64
N ILE A 160 3.42 11.55 21.04
CA ILE A 160 4.03 10.62 20.11
C ILE A 160 4.58 11.37 18.88
N LEU A 161 3.76 12.21 18.22
CA LEU A 161 4.17 12.98 17.06
C LEU A 161 5.39 13.85 17.33
N LYS A 162 5.39 14.61 18.44
CA LYS A 162 6.53 15.45 18.81
C LYS A 162 7.79 14.62 19.04
N LYS A 163 7.69 13.56 19.84
CA LYS A 163 8.83 12.69 20.15
C LYS A 163 9.46 12.09 18.92
N TYR A 164 8.63 11.52 18.02
CA TYR A 164 9.13 10.84 16.84
C TYR A 164 9.57 11.81 15.74
N ARG A 165 8.94 12.98 15.59
CA ARG A 165 9.45 14.06 14.74
C ARG A 165 10.87 14.47 15.16
N ASP A 166 11.11 14.60 16.46
CA ASP A 166 12.38 15.08 17.01
C ASP A 166 13.57 14.14 16.72
N VAL A 167 13.29 12.85 16.49
CA VAL A 167 14.32 11.83 16.18
C VAL A 167 14.34 11.42 14.71
N SER A 168 13.32 11.74 13.92
CA SER A 168 13.25 11.43 12.50
C SER A 168 14.00 12.45 11.64
N ALA A 169 14.59 12.00 10.54
CA ALA A 169 15.30 12.85 9.60
C ALA A 169 14.35 13.62 8.65
N ASN A 170 13.21 13.04 8.35
CA ASN A 170 12.23 13.56 7.39
C ASN A 170 10.84 12.94 7.64
N LYS A 171 9.86 13.38 6.85
CA LYS A 171 8.47 12.94 6.97
C LYS A 171 8.28 11.44 6.64
N GLU A 172 9.04 10.90 5.70
CA GLU A 172 8.97 9.51 5.28
C GLU A 172 9.42 8.58 6.43
N GLU A 173 10.49 8.93 7.11
CA GLU A 173 10.97 8.21 8.29
C GLU A 173 9.96 8.31 9.44
N LEU A 174 9.44 9.51 9.71
CA LEU A 174 8.40 9.73 10.70
C LEU A 174 7.16 8.86 10.42
N GLN A 175 6.66 8.85 9.17
CA GLN A 175 5.52 8.02 8.76
C GLN A 175 5.80 6.53 8.98
N LYS A 176 6.99 6.04 8.59
CA LYS A 176 7.40 4.65 8.77
C LYS A 176 7.44 4.25 10.24
N GLU A 177 8.07 5.06 11.08
CA GLU A 177 8.17 4.81 12.52
C GLU A 177 6.79 4.75 13.20
N LEU A 178 5.93 5.72 12.90
CA LEU A 178 4.59 5.79 13.47
C LEU A 178 3.71 4.61 13.03
N LYS A 179 3.81 4.22 11.77
CA LYS A 179 3.08 3.06 11.24
C LYS A 179 3.54 1.77 11.91
N THR A 180 4.84 1.54 11.96
CA THR A 180 5.42 0.29 12.48
C THR A 180 5.20 0.13 13.98
N LYS A 181 5.37 1.22 14.77
CA LYS A 181 5.34 1.13 16.23
C LYS A 181 3.95 1.32 16.83
N PHE A 182 3.09 2.08 16.17
CA PHE A 182 1.80 2.49 16.75
C PHE A 182 0.60 2.19 15.86
N GLY A 183 0.80 1.68 14.65
CA GLY A 183 -0.30 1.53 13.69
C GLY A 183 -0.96 2.87 13.33
N ILE A 184 -0.16 3.94 13.22
CA ILE A 184 -0.62 5.29 12.89
C ILE A 184 -0.10 5.67 11.52
N ASP A 185 -1.00 6.01 10.61
CA ASP A 185 -0.65 6.60 9.32
C ASP A 185 -0.91 8.11 9.33
N ILE A 186 0.01 8.88 8.73
CA ILE A 186 -0.18 10.30 8.45
C ILE A 186 -0.42 10.47 6.95
N VAL A 187 -1.57 11.02 6.60
CA VAL A 187 -1.94 11.33 5.21
C VAL A 187 -1.83 12.83 5.00
N PHE A 188 -0.84 13.27 4.24
CA PHE A 188 -0.61 14.67 3.92
C PHE A 188 -1.46 15.12 2.73
N PHE A 189 -1.90 16.38 2.76
CA PHE A 189 -2.62 17.05 1.68
C PHE A 189 -1.81 18.20 1.11
N GLY A 190 -1.84 18.35 -0.21
CA GLY A 190 -1.10 19.38 -0.93
C GLY A 190 -0.16 18.79 -1.97
N ARG A 191 0.75 19.61 -2.47
CA ARG A 191 1.82 19.18 -3.38
C ARG A 191 2.96 18.55 -2.57
N LYS A 192 3.82 17.78 -3.24
CA LYS A 192 4.93 17.05 -2.61
C LYS A 192 5.80 17.93 -1.67
N ASP A 193 6.03 19.18 -2.08
CA ASP A 193 6.90 20.12 -1.35
C ASP A 193 6.13 21.24 -0.61
N SER A 194 4.77 21.17 -0.62
CA SER A 194 3.94 22.20 0.01
C SER A 194 2.64 21.57 0.50
N HIS A 195 2.70 21.05 1.73
CA HIS A 195 1.54 20.48 2.39
C HIS A 195 0.79 21.57 3.16
N TYR A 196 -0.53 21.64 2.98
CA TYR A 196 -1.39 22.58 3.70
C TYR A 196 -2.12 21.95 4.90
N GLY A 197 -2.04 20.63 5.05
CA GLY A 197 -2.68 19.91 6.14
C GLY A 197 -2.42 18.42 6.10
N TYR A 198 -2.88 17.72 7.12
CA TYR A 198 -2.77 16.27 7.21
C TYR A 198 -3.90 15.67 8.04
N MET A 199 -4.14 14.37 7.83
CA MET A 199 -4.98 13.53 8.69
C MET A 199 -4.11 12.48 9.38
N ILE A 200 -4.51 12.12 10.60
CA ILE A 200 -3.98 10.97 11.33
C ILE A 200 -5.01 9.85 11.22
N VAL A 201 -4.60 8.71 10.70
CA VAL A 201 -5.38 7.47 10.70
C VAL A 201 -4.85 6.58 11.81
N ASP A 202 -5.63 6.42 12.86
CA ASP A 202 -5.32 5.58 14.02
C ASP A 202 -5.96 4.21 13.80
N HIS A 203 -5.18 3.25 13.32
CA HIS A 203 -5.68 1.92 12.97
C HIS A 203 -6.08 1.10 14.19
N HIS A 204 -5.44 1.33 15.33
CA HIS A 204 -5.77 0.62 16.57
C HIS A 204 -7.15 1.01 17.09
N ASN A 205 -7.46 2.30 17.08
CA ASN A 205 -8.76 2.81 17.57
C ASN A 205 -9.79 2.96 16.43
N LYS A 206 -9.44 2.64 15.20
CA LYS A 206 -10.27 2.82 14.00
C LYS A 206 -10.88 4.23 13.92
N THR A 207 -10.03 5.25 14.09
CA THR A 207 -10.44 6.65 14.07
C THR A 207 -9.58 7.49 13.13
N VAL A 208 -10.18 8.55 12.59
CA VAL A 208 -9.48 9.53 11.75
C VAL A 208 -9.58 10.91 12.38
N ILE A 209 -8.45 11.54 12.56
CA ILE A 209 -8.35 12.82 13.26
C ILE A 209 -7.70 13.86 12.34
N ASN A 210 -8.30 15.06 12.26
CA ASN A 210 -7.66 16.18 11.57
C ASN A 210 -6.37 16.57 12.32
N GLY A 211 -5.24 16.53 11.61
CA GLY A 211 -3.92 16.77 12.18
C GLY A 211 -3.77 18.12 12.85
N ALA A 212 -4.40 19.17 12.32
CA ALA A 212 -4.37 20.52 12.91
C ALA A 212 -4.93 20.59 14.34
N ARG A 213 -5.74 19.61 14.75
CA ARG A 213 -6.23 19.49 16.15
C ARG A 213 -5.19 18.90 17.09
N ILE A 214 -4.20 18.20 16.54
CA ILE A 214 -3.16 17.53 17.32
C ILE A 214 -1.90 18.39 17.34
N LEU A 215 -1.37 18.76 16.18
CA LEU A 215 -0.18 19.55 16.01
C LEU A 215 -0.28 20.36 14.73
N ALA A 216 0.13 21.62 14.71
CA ALA A 216 0.18 22.40 13.48
C ALA A 216 1.16 21.79 12.48
N ILE A 217 0.88 21.92 11.17
CA ILE A 217 1.67 21.23 10.15
C ILE A 217 3.11 21.73 10.07
N ASP A 218 3.32 23.02 10.26
CA ASP A 218 4.65 23.65 10.37
C ASP A 218 5.46 23.05 11.52
N GLN A 219 4.81 22.86 12.66
CA GLN A 219 5.43 22.19 13.82
C GLN A 219 5.70 20.71 13.58
N LEU A 220 4.84 20.01 12.81
CA LEU A 220 5.05 18.60 12.50
C LEU A 220 6.22 18.40 11.54
N LEU A 221 6.42 19.33 10.61
CA LEU A 221 7.47 19.24 9.57
C LEU A 221 8.76 19.96 9.97
N ASP A 222 8.83 20.50 11.18
CA ASP A 222 10.04 21.12 11.74
C ASP A 222 10.99 20.03 12.29
N PHE A 223 11.69 19.35 11.37
CA PHE A 223 12.61 18.28 11.72
C PHE A 223 13.92 18.83 12.29
N ALA A 224 14.44 18.17 13.32
CA ALA A 224 15.72 18.52 13.93
C ALA A 224 16.91 18.34 12.96
N THR A 225 17.94 19.17 13.06
CA THR A 225 19.20 18.99 12.35
C THR A 225 19.90 17.69 12.79
N PRO A 226 20.86 17.14 12.02
CA PRO A 226 21.59 15.92 12.40
C PRO A 226 22.23 16.03 13.80
N GLU A 227 22.84 17.16 14.14
CA GLU A 227 23.45 17.41 15.46
C GLU A 227 22.42 17.44 16.58
N GLN A 228 21.29 18.13 16.35
CA GLN A 228 20.21 18.20 17.32
C GLN A 228 19.57 16.83 17.56
N ARG A 229 19.48 15.99 16.54
CA ARG A 229 18.96 14.62 16.66
C ARG A 229 19.88 13.74 17.48
N PHE A 230 21.19 13.82 17.23
CA PHE A 230 22.17 13.05 17.96
C PHE A 230 22.08 13.34 19.46
N ASN A 231 22.11 14.60 19.86
CA ASN A 231 22.00 15.02 21.26
C ASN A 231 20.68 14.57 21.91
N ARG A 232 19.56 14.62 21.16
CA ARG A 232 18.25 14.17 21.66
C ARG A 232 18.14 12.66 21.82
N ILE A 233 18.86 11.89 20.99
CA ILE A 233 18.92 10.43 21.10
C ILE A 233 19.76 10.05 22.33
N GLU A 234 20.89 10.72 22.57
CA GLU A 234 21.70 10.53 23.78
C GLU A 234 20.88 10.82 25.04
N ASP A 235 20.24 11.99 25.13
CA ASP A 235 19.33 12.36 26.23
C ASP A 235 18.19 11.35 26.47
N PHE A 236 17.78 10.65 25.41
CA PHE A 236 16.74 9.64 25.51
C PHE A 236 17.26 8.32 26.04
N ILE A 237 18.47 7.92 25.65
CA ILE A 237 19.16 6.71 26.13
C ILE A 237 19.48 6.88 27.62
N ASP A 238 20.02 8.04 28.03
CA ASP A 238 20.38 8.35 29.41
C ASP A 238 19.17 8.36 30.37
N LYS A 239 17.97 8.57 29.87
CA LYS A 239 16.72 8.51 30.65
C LYS A 239 16.09 7.12 30.73
N LEU A 240 16.61 6.15 29.98
CA LEU A 240 16.16 4.75 29.98
C LEU A 240 16.97 3.88 30.94
N PHE A 241 18.14 4.35 31.36
CA PHE A 241 19.04 3.73 32.33
C PHE A 241 19.19 4.63 33.57
#